data_f04f95d62f1d230a80d7c961cecb1da4
#
_entry.id   f04f95d62f1d230a80d7c961cecb1da4
#
_cell.length_a   1.000
_cell.length_b   1.000
_cell.length_c   1.000
_cell.angle_alpha   90.00
_cell.angle_beta   90.00
_cell.angle_gamma   90.00
#
_symmetry.space_group_name_H-M   'P 1'
#
loop_
_entity.id
_entity.type
_entity.pdbx_description
1 polymer ?
#
loop_
_entity_poly.entity_id
_entity_poly.type
_entity_poly.pdbx_seq_one_letter_code
_entity_poly.pdbx_strand_id
1 'polypeptide(L)'
;MDHTKEYARRSIFYFGQYLNFKHDYHKTGKAKEIDELAYFALYAMGDMFKLRGNYERALDCGMKAEEFAPSRNEHIVLQAECYKDLSDFDSMKLQTDRLMNPDRKLPFPQFNFLLNMEHYNDSGKYCEELHQIANQA
;
A
#
# COMPACT_ATOMS: atom_id res chain seq x y z
N MET A 1 17.50 -7.53 15.68
CA MET A 1 17.71 -6.20 15.09
C MET A 1 16.37 -5.64 14.64
N ASP A 2 15.99 -4.48 15.15
CA ASP A 2 14.71 -3.88 14.81
C ASP A 2 14.81 -3.04 13.52
N HIS A 3 14.48 -3.66 12.40
CA HIS A 3 14.46 -2.99 11.10
C HIS A 3 13.37 -1.91 11.00
N THR A 4 12.38 -1.93 11.89
CA THR A 4 11.27 -0.98 11.87
C THR A 4 11.73 0.44 12.13
N LYS A 5 12.67 0.65 13.08
CA LYS A 5 13.21 1.97 13.37
C LYS A 5 14.02 2.53 12.20
N GLU A 6 14.84 1.69 11.56
CA GLU A 6 15.62 2.11 10.40
C GLU A 6 14.71 2.45 9.24
N TYR A 7 13.68 1.65 9.00
CA TYR A 7 12.70 1.88 7.96
C TYR A 7 11.96 3.21 8.17
N ALA A 8 11.54 3.47 9.41
CA ALA A 8 10.90 4.73 9.77
C ALA A 8 11.81 5.94 9.54
N ARG A 9 13.10 5.83 9.92
CA ARG A 9 14.07 6.91 9.71
C ARG A 9 14.27 7.20 8.23
N ARG A 10 14.36 6.18 7.40
CA ARG A 10 14.49 6.35 5.94
C ARG A 10 13.27 7.03 5.36
N SER A 11 12.08 6.63 5.78
CA SER A 11 10.82 7.23 5.30
C SER A 11 10.73 8.70 5.66
N ILE A 12 11.07 9.05 6.90
CA ILE A 12 11.09 10.43 7.39
C ILE A 12 12.13 11.24 6.62
N PHE A 13 13.31 10.66 6.39
CA PHE A 13 14.38 11.30 5.64
C PHE A 13 13.94 11.63 4.21
N TYR A 14 13.38 10.68 3.49
CA TYR A 14 12.92 10.89 2.12
C TYR A 14 11.78 11.90 2.06
N PHE A 15 10.85 11.86 2.99
CA PHE A 15 9.75 12.82 3.05
C PHE A 15 10.29 14.22 3.37
N GLY A 16 11.26 14.32 4.28
CA GLY A 16 11.93 15.58 4.57
C GLY A 16 12.64 16.17 3.35
N GLN A 17 13.33 15.33 2.58
CA GLN A 17 13.94 15.75 1.33
C GLN A 17 12.90 16.25 0.34
N TYR A 18 11.76 15.56 0.22
CA TYR A 18 10.67 16.01 -0.63
C TYR A 18 10.19 17.40 -0.24
N LEU A 19 9.98 17.65 1.05
CA LEU A 19 9.53 18.96 1.53
C LEU A 19 10.56 20.06 1.23
N ASN A 20 11.85 19.74 1.34
CA ASN A 20 12.91 20.70 1.06
C ASN A 20 13.02 21.01 -0.44
N PHE A 21 12.84 20.01 -1.29
CA PHE A 21 12.96 20.15 -2.74
C PHE A 21 11.68 20.53 -3.45
N LYS A 22 10.55 20.48 -2.75
CA LYS A 22 9.23 20.79 -3.31
C LYS A 22 9.20 22.17 -3.98
N HIS A 23 9.94 23.12 -3.44
CA HIS A 23 10.01 24.48 -3.97
C HIS A 23 10.82 24.57 -5.27
N ASP A 24 11.95 23.84 -5.35
CA ASP A 24 12.81 23.83 -6.52
C ASP A 24 12.28 22.94 -7.64
N TYR A 25 11.44 22.07 -7.31
CA TYR A 25 10.77 21.09 -8.09
C TYR A 25 10.00 21.65 -9.31
N HIS A 26 9.22 22.70 -9.11
CA HIS A 26 8.49 23.36 -10.19
C HIS A 26 9.42 24.08 -11.18
N LYS A 27 10.63 24.38 -10.75
CA LYS A 27 11.62 25.10 -11.59
C LYS A 27 12.47 24.17 -12.45
N THR A 28 12.66 22.91 -12.05
CA THR A 28 13.61 22.00 -12.69
C THR A 28 12.98 20.96 -13.62
N GLY A 29 11.67 20.90 -13.70
CA GLY A 29 10.95 19.87 -14.48
C GLY A 29 11.08 18.45 -13.92
N LYS A 30 11.59 18.28 -12.71
CA LYS A 30 11.74 16.98 -12.03
C LYS A 30 10.51 16.62 -11.19
N ALA A 31 9.36 17.18 -11.56
CA ALA A 31 8.09 17.02 -10.88
C ALA A 31 7.76 15.54 -10.58
N LYS A 32 7.88 14.68 -11.59
CA LYS A 32 7.54 13.27 -11.49
C LYS A 32 8.45 12.52 -10.53
N GLU A 33 9.75 12.81 -10.54
CA GLU A 33 10.72 12.11 -9.68
C GLU A 33 10.48 12.41 -8.20
N ILE A 34 10.13 13.65 -7.88
CA ILE A 34 9.87 14.07 -6.52
C ILE A 34 8.52 13.53 -6.03
N ASP A 35 7.52 13.46 -6.91
CA ASP A 35 6.24 12.82 -6.58
C ASP A 35 6.42 11.34 -6.28
N GLU A 36 7.25 10.64 -7.04
CA GLU A 36 7.59 9.24 -6.75
C GLU A 36 8.30 9.09 -5.41
N LEU A 37 9.22 10.00 -5.10
CA LEU A 37 9.94 10.00 -3.82
C LEU A 37 8.95 10.18 -2.66
N ALA A 38 8.03 11.13 -2.77
CA ALA A 38 6.99 11.37 -1.76
C ALA A 38 6.07 10.15 -1.63
N TYR A 39 5.68 9.57 -2.75
CA TYR A 39 4.84 8.37 -2.77
C TYR A 39 5.48 7.23 -1.98
N PHE A 40 6.74 6.90 -2.29
CA PHE A 40 7.41 5.79 -1.62
C PHE A 40 7.72 6.08 -0.15
N ALA A 41 7.99 7.33 0.21
CA ALA A 41 8.17 7.72 1.60
C ALA A 41 6.89 7.50 2.40
N LEU A 42 5.75 7.94 1.86
CA LEU A 42 4.45 7.75 2.50
C LEU A 42 4.04 6.28 2.56
N TYR A 43 4.27 5.53 1.50
CA TYR A 43 4.03 4.09 1.50
C TYR A 43 4.86 3.39 2.58
N ALA A 44 6.15 3.72 2.67
CA ALA A 44 7.05 3.13 3.66
C ALA A 44 6.61 3.46 5.09
N MET A 45 6.20 4.71 5.34
CA MET A 45 5.64 5.10 6.64
C MET A 45 4.37 4.33 6.95
N GLY A 46 3.48 4.19 5.97
CA GLY A 46 2.24 3.43 6.14
C GLY A 46 2.49 1.97 6.46
N ASP A 47 3.44 1.35 5.78
CA ASP A 47 3.82 -0.03 6.04
C ASP A 47 4.38 -0.21 7.46
N MET A 48 5.19 0.74 7.90
CA MET A 48 5.72 0.75 9.27
C MET A 48 4.59 0.85 10.30
N PHE A 49 3.63 1.75 10.10
CA PHE A 49 2.49 1.89 11.01
C PHE A 49 1.65 0.62 11.04
N LYS A 50 1.44 -0.01 9.88
CA LYS A 50 0.72 -1.28 9.79
C LYS A 50 1.41 -2.37 10.60
N LEU A 51 2.73 -2.49 10.49
CA LEU A 51 3.52 -3.46 11.25
C LEU A 51 3.45 -3.24 12.76
N ARG A 52 3.21 -2.02 13.19
CA ARG A 52 3.02 -1.68 14.61
C ARG A 52 1.57 -1.78 15.07
N GLY A 53 0.66 -2.17 14.18
CA GLY A 53 -0.76 -2.26 14.49
C GLY A 53 -1.49 -0.94 14.50
N ASN A 54 -0.85 0.15 14.05
CA ASN A 54 -1.49 1.46 13.96
C ASN A 54 -2.12 1.63 12.56
N TYR A 55 -3.25 0.94 12.37
CA TYR A 55 -3.90 0.84 11.07
C TYR A 55 -4.50 2.17 10.60
N GLU A 56 -4.98 2.98 11.52
CA GLU A 56 -5.55 4.29 11.19
C GLU A 56 -4.52 5.21 10.53
N ARG A 57 -3.33 5.29 11.10
CA ARG A 57 -2.24 6.08 10.51
C ARG A 57 -1.72 5.47 9.23
N ALA A 58 -1.67 4.13 9.15
CA ALA A 58 -1.28 3.44 7.93
C ALA A 58 -2.23 3.76 6.78
N LEU A 59 -3.54 3.74 7.03
CA LEU A 59 -4.54 4.12 6.04
C LEU A 59 -4.39 5.57 5.60
N ASP A 60 -4.14 6.47 6.53
CA ASP A 60 -3.92 7.89 6.23
C ASP A 60 -2.70 8.07 5.31
N CYS A 61 -1.61 7.38 5.59
CA CYS A 61 -0.42 7.39 4.73
C CYS A 61 -0.74 6.85 3.34
N GLY A 62 -1.51 5.79 3.24
CA GLY A 62 -1.93 5.22 1.95
C GLY A 62 -2.74 6.20 1.12
N MET A 63 -3.68 6.89 1.74
CA MET A 63 -4.50 7.89 1.08
C MET A 63 -3.68 9.08 0.61
N LYS A 64 -2.74 9.54 1.42
CA LYS A 64 -1.83 10.62 1.04
C LYS A 64 -0.89 10.22 -0.09
N ALA A 65 -0.38 9.00 -0.06
CA ALA A 65 0.46 8.48 -1.13
C ALA A 65 -0.28 8.48 -2.47
N GLU A 66 -1.57 8.13 -2.47
CA GLU A 66 -2.40 8.12 -3.67
C GLU A 66 -2.43 9.48 -4.37
N GLU A 67 -2.38 10.57 -3.63
CA GLU A 67 -2.39 11.92 -4.20
C GLU A 67 -1.17 12.18 -5.10
N PHE A 68 -0.04 11.53 -4.80
CA PHE A 68 1.20 11.73 -5.53
C PHE A 68 1.34 10.81 -6.75
N ALA A 69 0.80 9.60 -6.68
CA ALA A 69 0.88 8.63 -7.77
C ALA A 69 -0.33 7.71 -7.77
N PRO A 70 -1.51 8.22 -8.20
CA PRO A 70 -2.76 7.45 -8.12
C PRO A 70 -2.78 6.21 -9.02
N SER A 71 -1.96 6.17 -10.05
CA SER A 71 -1.91 5.02 -10.97
C SER A 71 -1.10 3.83 -10.42
N ARG A 72 -0.36 4.02 -9.33
CA ARG A 72 0.38 2.92 -8.70
C ARG A 72 -0.55 2.05 -7.85
N ASN A 73 -0.10 0.85 -7.54
CA ASN A 73 -0.94 -0.15 -6.87
C ASN A 73 -0.58 -0.35 -5.38
N GLU A 74 0.62 0.01 -4.97
CA GLU A 74 1.14 -0.32 -3.63
C GLU A 74 0.29 0.29 -2.51
N HIS A 75 -0.19 1.52 -2.69
CA HIS A 75 -1.03 2.18 -1.69
C HIS A 75 -2.39 1.50 -1.55
N ILE A 76 -2.91 0.91 -2.63
CA ILE A 76 -4.17 0.17 -2.60
C ILE A 76 -3.98 -1.15 -1.83
N VAL A 77 -2.87 -1.85 -2.09
CA VAL A 77 -2.50 -3.07 -1.38
C VAL A 77 -2.37 -2.80 0.12
N LEU A 78 -1.68 -1.71 0.49
CA LEU A 78 -1.52 -1.31 1.88
C LEU A 78 -2.87 -1.09 2.56
N GLN A 79 -3.78 -0.36 1.92
CA GLN A 79 -5.11 -0.11 2.47
C GLN A 79 -5.92 -1.40 2.60
N ALA A 80 -5.88 -2.28 1.60
CA ALA A 80 -6.58 -3.56 1.65
C ALA A 80 -6.08 -4.43 2.81
N GLU A 81 -4.77 -4.47 3.03
CA GLU A 81 -4.19 -5.22 4.15
C GLU A 81 -4.60 -4.65 5.50
N CYS A 82 -4.64 -3.33 5.63
CA CYS A 82 -5.10 -2.68 6.86
C CYS A 82 -6.56 -3.01 7.16
N TYR A 83 -7.42 -2.92 6.16
CA TYR A 83 -8.83 -3.26 6.34
C TYR A 83 -9.03 -4.72 6.68
N LYS A 84 -8.24 -5.61 6.07
CA LYS A 84 -8.26 -7.03 6.42
C LYS A 84 -7.92 -7.24 7.91
N ASP A 85 -6.86 -6.62 8.38
CA ASP A 85 -6.41 -6.76 9.77
C ASP A 85 -7.42 -6.15 10.75
N LEU A 86 -8.18 -5.15 10.32
CA LEU A 86 -9.29 -4.58 11.08
C LEU A 86 -10.59 -5.39 10.97
N SER A 87 -10.59 -6.47 10.19
CA SER A 87 -11.77 -7.26 9.87
C SER A 87 -12.89 -6.46 9.18
N ASP A 88 -12.53 -5.36 8.53
CA ASP A 88 -13.44 -4.56 7.72
C ASP A 88 -13.39 -5.05 6.27
N PHE A 89 -14.08 -6.18 6.02
CA PHE A 89 -14.01 -6.85 4.73
C PHE A 89 -14.72 -6.10 3.62
N ASP A 90 -15.73 -5.30 3.94
CA ASP A 90 -16.41 -4.47 2.94
C ASP A 90 -15.47 -3.40 2.37
N SER A 91 -14.75 -2.71 3.23
CA SER A 91 -13.76 -1.72 2.80
C SER A 91 -12.58 -2.38 2.08
N MET A 92 -12.16 -3.56 2.54
CA MET A 92 -11.12 -4.35 1.87
C MET A 92 -11.55 -4.67 0.44
N LYS A 93 -12.79 -5.10 0.24
CA LYS A 93 -13.33 -5.42 -1.09
C LYS A 93 -13.31 -4.22 -2.01
N LEU A 94 -13.65 -3.03 -1.51
CA LEU A 94 -13.58 -1.81 -2.30
C LEU A 94 -12.16 -1.58 -2.84
N GLN A 95 -11.14 -1.85 -2.05
CA GLN A 95 -9.75 -1.70 -2.48
C GLN A 95 -9.34 -2.79 -3.48
N THR A 96 -9.72 -4.04 -3.24
CA THR A 96 -9.40 -5.11 -4.20
C THR A 96 -10.11 -4.92 -5.54
N ASP A 97 -11.33 -4.40 -5.52
CA ASP A 97 -12.06 -4.05 -6.76
C ASP A 97 -11.32 -2.97 -7.56
N ARG A 98 -10.67 -2.02 -6.89
CA ARG A 98 -9.83 -1.02 -7.57
C ARG A 98 -8.65 -1.65 -8.30
N LEU A 99 -8.03 -2.69 -7.71
CA LEU A 99 -6.92 -3.43 -8.32
C LEU A 99 -7.38 -4.23 -9.54
N MET A 100 -8.64 -4.64 -9.59
CA MET A 100 -9.20 -5.40 -10.71
C MET A 100 -9.53 -4.54 -11.94
N ASN A 101 -9.38 -3.23 -11.84
CA ASN A 101 -9.62 -2.34 -12.97
C ASN A 101 -8.68 -2.71 -14.14
N PRO A 102 -9.22 -2.97 -15.37
CA PRO A 102 -8.41 -3.36 -16.53
C PRO A 102 -7.34 -2.34 -16.91
N ASP A 103 -7.54 -1.08 -16.58
CA ASP A 103 -6.58 -0.02 -16.88
C ASP A 103 -5.34 -0.07 -15.98
N ARG A 104 -5.37 -0.85 -14.91
CA ARG A 104 -4.23 -1.03 -14.01
C ARG A 104 -3.40 -2.24 -14.44
N LYS A 105 -2.09 -2.04 -14.53
CA LYS A 105 -1.15 -3.14 -14.76
C LYS A 105 -0.82 -3.76 -13.41
N LEU A 106 -1.13 -5.06 -13.26
CA LEU A 106 -0.85 -5.79 -12.04
C LEU A 106 0.38 -6.68 -12.24
N PRO A 107 1.55 -6.36 -11.64
CA PRO A 107 2.65 -7.30 -11.54
C PRO A 107 2.23 -8.57 -10.80
N PHE A 108 2.87 -9.68 -11.09
CA PHE A 108 2.53 -11.00 -10.52
C PHE A 108 2.37 -10.99 -8.98
N PRO A 109 3.25 -10.34 -8.19
CA PRO A 109 3.06 -10.32 -6.73
C PRO A 109 1.76 -9.65 -6.28
N GLN A 110 1.34 -8.59 -6.95
CA GLN A 110 0.09 -7.90 -6.64
C GLN A 110 -1.13 -8.69 -7.09
N PHE A 111 -1.03 -9.38 -8.21
CA PHE A 111 -2.06 -10.29 -8.68
C PHE A 111 -2.28 -11.44 -7.68
N ASN A 112 -1.19 -12.03 -7.19
CA ASN A 112 -1.25 -13.09 -6.19
C ASN A 112 -1.86 -12.58 -4.87
N PHE A 113 -1.51 -11.36 -4.48
CA PHE A 113 -2.14 -10.69 -3.33
C PHE A 113 -3.65 -10.56 -3.53
N LEU A 114 -4.08 -10.14 -4.72
CA LEU A 114 -5.49 -9.99 -5.04
C LEU A 114 -6.25 -11.31 -4.92
N LEU A 115 -5.69 -12.38 -5.44
CA LEU A 115 -6.27 -13.72 -5.30
C LEU A 115 -6.44 -14.11 -3.85
N ASN A 116 -5.46 -13.83 -3.02
CA ASN A 116 -5.52 -14.11 -1.58
C ASN A 116 -6.59 -13.28 -0.89
N MET A 117 -6.76 -12.03 -1.28
CA MET A 117 -7.74 -11.12 -0.66
C MET A 117 -9.18 -11.46 -1.03
N GLU A 118 -9.44 -11.96 -2.24
CA GLU A 118 -10.77 -12.34 -2.65
C GLU A 118 -11.41 -13.39 -1.73
N HIS A 119 -10.59 -14.21 -1.09
CA HIS A 119 -11.10 -15.23 -0.17
C HIS A 119 -11.71 -14.64 1.11
N TYR A 120 -11.24 -13.49 1.54
CA TYR A 120 -11.80 -12.82 2.71
C TYR A 120 -13.13 -12.14 2.40
N ASN A 121 -13.41 -11.85 1.13
CA ASN A 121 -14.64 -11.19 0.70
C ASN A 121 -15.88 -12.06 0.88
N ASP A 122 -15.73 -13.38 0.89
CA ASP A 122 -16.82 -14.33 1.01
C ASP A 122 -16.97 -14.89 2.44
N SER A 123 -16.71 -14.06 3.44
CA SER A 123 -16.96 -14.36 4.87
C SER A 123 -16.24 -15.61 5.38
N GLY A 124 -15.01 -15.83 4.93
CA GLY A 124 -14.22 -16.98 5.34
C GLY A 124 -14.61 -18.30 4.69
N LYS A 125 -15.63 -18.29 3.84
CA LYS A 125 -16.14 -19.50 3.18
C LYS A 125 -15.07 -20.23 2.37
N TYR A 126 -14.09 -19.47 1.84
CA TYR A 126 -13.03 -20.01 1.01
C TYR A 126 -11.67 -20.09 1.68
N CYS A 127 -11.57 -19.72 2.96
CA CYS A 127 -10.30 -19.76 3.68
C CYS A 127 -9.68 -21.16 3.69
N GLU A 128 -10.49 -22.19 3.93
CA GLU A 128 -10.01 -23.57 3.91
C GLU A 128 -9.57 -24.00 2.51
N GLU A 129 -10.36 -23.67 1.50
CA GLU A 129 -10.03 -23.97 0.10
C GLU A 129 -8.73 -23.30 -0.31
N LEU A 130 -8.50 -22.06 0.14
CA LEU A 130 -7.27 -21.33 -0.11
C LEU A 130 -6.06 -21.99 0.49
N HIS A 131 -6.19 -22.39 1.76
CA HIS A 131 -5.12 -23.12 2.43
C HIS A 131 -4.80 -24.43 1.69
N GLN A 132 -5.81 -25.12 1.21
CA GLN A 132 -5.61 -26.31 0.42
C GLN A 132 -4.89 -26.03 -0.90
N ILE A 133 -5.30 -24.98 -1.62
CA ILE A 133 -4.66 -24.58 -2.88
C ILE A 133 -3.21 -24.15 -2.63
N ALA A 134 -2.98 -23.34 -1.61
CA ALA A 134 -1.64 -22.89 -1.23
C ALA A 134 -0.72 -24.07 -0.85
N ASN A 135 -1.27 -25.07 -0.17
CA ASN A 135 -0.53 -26.26 0.24
C ASN A 135 -0.25 -27.22 -0.93
N GLN A 136 -1.01 -27.13 -2.01
CA GLN A 136 -0.83 -27.95 -3.19
C GLN A 136 0.15 -27.32 -4.21
N ALA A 137 0.37 -26.05 -4.07
CA ALA A 137 1.34 -25.34 -4.89
C ALA A 137 2.74 -25.46 -4.28
#